data_3e3a791113bda661143f546d9c497650
#
_entry.id   3e3a791113bda661143f546d9c497650
#
_cell.length_a   1.000
_cell.length_b   1.000
_cell.length_c   1.000
_cell.angle_alpha   90.00
_cell.angle_beta   90.00
_cell.angle_gamma   90.00
#
_symmetry.space_group_name_H-M   'P 1'
#
loop_
_entity.id
_entity.type
_entity.pdbx_description
1 polymer ?
#
loop_
_entity_poly.entity_id
_entity_poly.type
_entity_poly.pdbx_seq_one_letter_code
_entity_poly.pdbx_strand_id
1 'polypeptide(L)'
;MSIAREISYKLEHLILDGGLAPGQKMPSERQLVKRLGVSRSVIREALHELQARGVIETRHGKGSFVASIVPESNVWDADNPLMYLYHGHSRTLYDLLEVREQLEGQAAFLAAQRANNLDRHRLTKAFRALEDTDPLSNARPDHGFHLAIVEASHNPILVHILNGLKNMMLLTVQASVSNLNPREDMRRKIMRQHRQLYEAIMASKPDQARKIAMAHVCFVRKTMKDMEKEGDELLRIPAPDDLQELLNATSDD
;
A
#
# COMPACT_ATOMS: atom_id res chain seq x y z
N MET A 1 29.99 22.42 5.41
CA MET A 1 29.25 21.23 4.84
C MET A 1 29.84 20.99 3.45
N SER A 2 30.19 19.76 3.06
CA SER A 2 30.72 19.52 1.70
C SER A 2 29.62 19.69 0.65
N ILE A 3 29.97 20.11 -0.55
CA ILE A 3 29.01 20.24 -1.66
C ILE A 3 28.31 18.89 -1.94
N ALA A 4 29.03 17.79 -1.83
CA ALA A 4 28.46 16.45 -2.01
C ALA A 4 27.35 16.15 -0.99
N ARG A 5 27.54 16.54 0.26
CA ARG A 5 26.55 16.37 1.31
C ARG A 5 25.31 17.26 1.09
N GLU A 6 25.50 18.47 0.58
CA GLU A 6 24.36 19.33 0.21
C GLU A 6 23.54 18.71 -0.93
N ILE A 7 24.23 18.14 -1.94
CA ILE A 7 23.57 17.43 -3.04
C ILE A 7 22.87 16.16 -2.55
N SER A 8 23.50 15.42 -1.64
CA SER A 8 22.88 14.24 -1.01
C SER A 8 21.55 14.62 -0.34
N TYR A 9 21.52 15.68 0.47
CA TYR A 9 20.29 16.18 1.09
C TYR A 9 19.23 16.62 0.07
N LYS A 10 19.61 17.32 -0.99
CA LYS A 10 18.67 17.74 -2.05
C LYS A 10 18.04 16.55 -2.75
N LEU A 11 18.81 15.50 -3.05
CA LEU A 11 18.31 14.28 -3.67
C LEU A 11 17.43 13.50 -2.71
N GLU A 12 17.78 13.43 -1.44
CA GLU A 12 16.97 12.79 -0.39
C GLU A 12 15.61 13.49 -0.23
N HIS A 13 15.59 14.82 -0.17
CA HIS A 13 14.33 15.58 -0.13
C HIS A 13 13.47 15.33 -1.37
N LEU A 14 14.07 15.26 -2.56
CA LEU A 14 13.32 14.93 -3.79
C LEU A 14 12.65 13.55 -3.70
N ILE A 15 13.29 12.58 -3.06
CA ILE A 15 12.73 11.25 -2.80
C ILE A 15 11.62 11.33 -1.75
N LEU A 16 11.87 12.00 -0.63
CA LEU A 16 10.92 12.13 0.48
C LEU A 16 9.67 12.94 0.10
N ASP A 17 9.83 13.96 -0.75
CA ASP A 17 8.72 14.77 -1.25
C ASP A 17 7.91 14.07 -2.37
N GLY A 18 8.19 12.78 -2.62
CA GLY A 18 7.45 11.97 -3.58
C GLY A 18 7.81 12.21 -5.05
N GLY A 19 8.88 12.96 -5.32
CA GLY A 19 9.38 13.19 -6.69
C GLY A 19 9.96 11.92 -7.34
N LEU A 20 10.32 10.92 -6.53
CA LEU A 20 10.76 9.59 -6.96
C LEU A 20 10.16 8.53 -6.02
N ALA A 21 9.47 7.56 -6.60
CA ALA A 21 8.86 6.48 -5.83
C ALA A 21 9.88 5.41 -5.40
N PRO A 22 9.66 4.65 -4.31
CA PRO A 22 10.43 3.46 -3.98
C PRO A 22 10.51 2.49 -5.17
N GLY A 23 11.69 1.94 -5.42
CA GLY A 23 11.96 1.07 -6.58
C GLY A 23 12.13 1.82 -7.91
N GLN A 24 11.84 3.12 -7.97
CA GLN A 24 12.02 3.92 -9.17
C GLN A 24 13.50 4.16 -9.46
N LYS A 25 13.87 4.13 -10.75
CA LYS A 25 15.23 4.40 -11.19
C LYS A 25 15.59 5.87 -11.00
N MET A 26 16.73 6.11 -10.36
CA MET A 26 17.33 7.44 -10.23
C MET A 26 17.77 7.97 -11.61
N PRO A 27 17.74 9.30 -11.82
CA PRO A 27 18.39 9.89 -12.97
C PRO A 27 19.87 9.50 -13.02
N SER A 28 20.38 9.25 -14.22
CA SER A 28 21.79 8.88 -14.43
C SER A 28 22.74 9.97 -13.91
N GLU A 29 23.96 9.59 -13.52
CA GLU A 29 25.01 10.56 -13.11
C GLU A 29 25.13 11.73 -14.12
N ARG A 30 25.08 11.43 -15.43
CA ARG A 30 25.15 12.45 -16.48
C ARG A 30 23.97 13.41 -16.44
N GLN A 31 22.77 12.92 -16.16
CA GLN A 31 21.57 13.75 -16.03
C GLN A 31 21.61 14.61 -14.77
N LEU A 32 22.10 14.04 -13.64
CA LEU A 32 22.28 14.76 -12.39
C LEU A 32 23.32 15.87 -12.51
N VAL A 33 24.47 15.60 -13.13
CA VAL A 33 25.50 16.61 -13.45
C VAL A 33 24.88 17.78 -14.23
N LYS A 34 24.12 17.46 -15.29
CA LYS A 34 23.48 18.50 -16.13
C LYS A 34 22.43 19.31 -15.37
N ARG A 35 21.66 18.68 -14.49
CA ARG A 35 20.56 19.34 -13.76
C ARG A 35 21.04 20.15 -12.56
N LEU A 36 22.05 19.64 -11.86
CA LEU A 36 22.53 20.22 -10.60
C LEU A 36 23.77 21.12 -10.78
N GLY A 37 24.39 21.10 -11.96
CA GLY A 37 25.53 21.97 -12.28
C GLY A 37 26.81 21.67 -11.50
N VAL A 38 26.98 20.48 -10.97
CA VAL A 38 28.14 20.04 -10.18
C VAL A 38 28.98 19.00 -10.90
N SER A 39 30.21 18.74 -10.44
CA SER A 39 31.11 17.77 -11.07
C SER A 39 30.63 16.33 -10.87
N ARG A 40 31.10 15.42 -11.73
CA ARG A 40 30.80 13.97 -11.62
C ARG A 40 31.26 13.38 -10.28
N SER A 41 32.42 13.82 -9.76
CA SER A 41 32.93 13.35 -8.48
C SER A 41 31.98 13.70 -7.33
N VAL A 42 31.43 14.92 -7.32
CA VAL A 42 30.46 15.37 -6.33
C VAL A 42 29.17 14.54 -6.43
N ILE A 43 28.65 14.27 -7.63
CA ILE A 43 27.46 13.41 -7.80
C ILE A 43 27.73 12.00 -7.31
N ARG A 44 28.87 11.39 -7.62
CA ARG A 44 29.21 10.05 -7.15
C ARG A 44 29.32 9.96 -5.64
N GLU A 45 29.98 10.95 -5.02
CA GLU A 45 30.09 11.03 -3.57
C GLU A 45 28.70 11.18 -2.91
N ALA A 46 27.83 12.03 -3.45
CA ALA A 46 26.46 12.19 -2.98
C ALA A 46 25.64 10.90 -3.12
N LEU A 47 25.71 10.21 -4.26
CA LEU A 47 25.03 8.94 -4.47
C LEU A 47 25.58 7.83 -3.56
N HIS A 48 26.90 7.81 -3.34
CA HIS A 48 27.53 6.87 -2.41
C HIS A 48 27.08 7.11 -0.97
N GLU A 49 26.94 8.36 -0.55
CA GLU A 49 26.40 8.71 0.77
C GLU A 49 24.95 8.27 0.92
N LEU A 50 24.10 8.48 -0.09
CA LEU A 50 22.71 8.00 -0.10
C LEU A 50 22.63 6.47 -0.06
N GLN A 51 23.53 5.79 -0.77
CA GLN A 51 23.61 4.33 -0.76
C GLN A 51 24.07 3.80 0.61
N ALA A 52 25.08 4.41 1.22
CA ALA A 52 25.56 4.04 2.56
C ALA A 52 24.48 4.23 3.64
N ARG A 53 23.56 5.18 3.44
CA ARG A 53 22.40 5.43 4.30
C ARG A 53 21.18 4.58 3.94
N GLY A 54 21.29 3.72 2.94
CA GLY A 54 20.18 2.86 2.51
C GLY A 54 19.01 3.61 1.83
N VAL A 55 19.22 4.85 1.39
CA VAL A 55 18.21 5.65 0.69
C VAL A 55 18.07 5.23 -0.77
N ILE A 56 19.18 4.79 -1.37
CA ILE A 56 19.20 4.23 -2.72
C ILE A 56 20.00 2.92 -2.74
N GLU A 57 19.73 2.08 -3.73
CA GLU A 57 20.49 0.88 -4.04
C GLU A 57 21.07 0.95 -5.45
N THR A 58 22.26 0.40 -5.65
CA THR A 58 22.89 0.32 -6.97
C THR A 58 22.81 -1.10 -7.50
N ARG A 59 22.18 -1.26 -8.67
CA ARG A 59 22.07 -2.54 -9.39
C ARG A 59 23.11 -2.56 -10.50
N HIS A 60 24.00 -3.55 -10.47
CA HIS A 60 25.13 -3.65 -11.41
C HIS A 60 24.64 -3.58 -12.86
N GLY A 61 25.23 -2.68 -13.67
CA GLY A 61 24.85 -2.44 -15.08
C GLY A 61 23.50 -1.76 -15.30
N LYS A 62 22.64 -1.61 -14.28
CA LYS A 62 21.29 -1.02 -14.41
C LYS A 62 21.19 0.40 -13.85
N GLY A 63 22.09 0.80 -12.97
CA GLY A 63 22.13 2.13 -12.33
C GLY A 63 21.61 2.11 -10.89
N SER A 64 21.35 3.29 -10.35
CA SER A 64 20.84 3.47 -8.99
C SER A 64 19.31 3.58 -8.99
N PHE A 65 18.69 3.04 -7.95
CA PHE A 65 17.24 3.02 -7.73
C PHE A 65 16.95 3.55 -6.33
N VAL A 66 15.81 4.18 -6.13
CA VAL A 66 15.35 4.49 -4.78
C VAL A 66 15.21 3.18 -4.02
N ALA A 67 15.87 3.07 -2.87
CA ALA A 67 15.76 1.87 -2.07
C ALA A 67 14.29 1.63 -1.72
N SER A 68 13.83 0.42 -1.99
CA SER A 68 12.62 -0.06 -1.36
C SER A 68 13.00 -0.32 0.09
N ILE A 69 12.41 0.43 1.03
CA ILE A 69 12.58 0.19 2.47
C ILE A 69 11.92 -1.16 2.85
N VAL A 70 11.17 -1.74 1.91
CA VAL A 70 10.74 -3.14 2.00
C VAL A 70 11.90 -4.00 1.47
N PRO A 71 12.54 -4.82 2.30
CA PRO A 71 13.39 -5.88 1.79
C PRO A 71 12.60 -6.68 0.75
N GLU A 72 13.22 -7.04 -0.37
CA GLU A 72 12.67 -8.05 -1.30
C GLU A 72 12.56 -9.45 -0.66
N SER A 73 12.87 -9.59 0.62
CA SER A 73 12.44 -10.75 1.40
C SER A 73 10.92 -10.71 1.37
N ASN A 74 10.37 -11.53 0.50
CA ASN A 74 8.95 -11.77 0.41
C ASN A 74 8.46 -11.98 1.85
N VAL A 75 7.51 -11.15 2.29
CA VAL A 75 6.76 -11.37 3.54
C VAL A 75 6.12 -12.78 3.52
N TRP A 76 6.19 -13.44 2.35
CA TRP A 76 5.76 -14.81 2.03
C TRP A 76 6.84 -15.87 2.17
N ASP A 77 8.06 -15.54 2.57
CA ASP A 77 8.98 -16.59 2.98
C ASP A 77 8.25 -17.39 4.06
N ALA A 78 8.15 -18.69 3.84
CA ALA A 78 7.52 -19.63 4.77
C ALA A 78 8.06 -19.46 6.20
N ASP A 79 9.18 -18.78 6.35
CA ASP A 79 9.88 -18.45 7.60
C ASP A 79 9.40 -17.11 8.23
N ASN A 80 8.45 -16.38 7.65
CA ASN A 80 7.96 -15.14 8.27
C ASN A 80 7.08 -15.47 9.48
N PRO A 81 7.48 -15.10 10.71
CA PRO A 81 6.72 -15.39 11.92
C PRO A 81 5.26 -14.89 11.89
N LEU A 82 4.99 -13.78 11.18
CA LEU A 82 3.64 -13.23 11.04
C LEU A 82 2.74 -14.14 10.19
N MET A 83 3.28 -14.81 9.17
CA MET A 83 2.53 -15.77 8.36
C MET A 83 2.20 -17.03 9.18
N TYR A 84 3.10 -17.50 10.00
CA TYR A 84 2.85 -18.60 10.94
C TYR A 84 1.70 -18.28 11.89
N LEU A 85 1.70 -17.07 12.46
CA LEU A 85 0.61 -16.60 13.32
C LEU A 85 -0.71 -16.52 12.56
N TYR A 86 -0.67 -16.08 11.31
CA TYR A 86 -1.86 -15.92 10.48
C TYR A 86 -2.49 -17.27 10.10
N HIS A 87 -1.71 -18.27 9.75
CA HIS A 87 -2.20 -19.62 9.43
C HIS A 87 -2.61 -20.42 10.67
N GLY A 88 -1.99 -20.16 11.82
CA GLY A 88 -2.20 -20.93 13.05
C GLY A 88 -3.46 -20.55 13.84
N HIS A 89 -3.96 -19.33 13.72
CA HIS A 89 -5.03 -18.84 14.59
C HIS A 89 -6.03 -17.93 13.89
N SER A 90 -7.32 -18.30 13.93
CA SER A 90 -8.42 -17.47 13.42
C SER A 90 -8.46 -16.05 14.02
N ARG A 91 -7.94 -15.88 15.21
CA ARG A 91 -7.85 -14.60 15.90
C ARG A 91 -6.96 -13.59 15.15
N THR A 92 -5.88 -14.03 14.52
CA THR A 92 -4.92 -13.16 13.84
C THR A 92 -5.57 -12.36 12.70
N LEU A 93 -6.55 -12.92 12.00
CA LEU A 93 -7.34 -12.18 11.01
C LEU A 93 -8.02 -10.95 11.63
N TYR A 94 -8.63 -11.11 12.80
CA TYR A 94 -9.35 -10.02 13.47
C TYR A 94 -8.40 -9.01 14.10
N ASP A 95 -7.26 -9.46 14.64
CA ASP A 95 -6.21 -8.60 15.16
C ASP A 95 -5.59 -7.75 14.03
N LEU A 96 -5.41 -8.33 12.85
CA LEU A 96 -4.95 -7.60 11.66
C LEU A 96 -5.99 -6.57 11.17
N LEU A 97 -7.27 -6.94 11.13
CA LEU A 97 -8.34 -6.00 10.79
C LEU A 97 -8.44 -4.84 11.80
N GLU A 98 -8.11 -5.08 13.07
CA GLU A 98 -8.07 -4.03 14.10
C GLU A 98 -6.92 -3.03 13.84
N VAL A 99 -5.74 -3.53 13.48
CA VAL A 99 -4.59 -2.69 13.08
C VAL A 99 -4.92 -1.91 11.80
N ARG A 100 -5.52 -2.57 10.79
CA ARG A 100 -5.95 -1.93 9.55
C ARG A 100 -6.92 -0.78 9.80
N GLU A 101 -7.91 -0.97 10.69
CA GLU A 101 -8.89 0.06 11.04
C GLU A 101 -8.20 1.38 11.42
N GLN A 102 -7.15 1.32 12.23
CA GLN A 102 -6.43 2.51 12.69
C GLN A 102 -5.54 3.11 11.59
N LEU A 103 -4.76 2.28 10.93
CA LEU A 103 -3.78 2.73 9.93
C LEU A 103 -4.47 3.25 8.66
N GLU A 104 -5.51 2.58 8.18
CA GLU A 104 -6.26 3.04 7.01
C GLU A 104 -7.10 4.29 7.31
N GLY A 105 -7.63 4.42 8.53
CA GLY A 105 -8.25 5.66 8.98
C GLY A 105 -7.29 6.84 8.94
N GLN A 106 -6.06 6.64 9.39
CA GLN A 106 -5.02 7.67 9.33
C GLN A 106 -4.58 7.94 7.89
N ALA A 107 -4.45 6.92 7.05
CA ALA A 107 -4.14 7.08 5.63
C ALA A 107 -5.19 7.92 4.90
N ALA A 108 -6.47 7.63 5.12
CA ALA A 108 -7.59 8.37 4.53
C ALA A 108 -7.62 9.84 4.97
N PHE A 109 -7.35 10.11 6.26
CA PHE A 109 -7.23 11.46 6.77
C PHE A 109 -6.14 12.25 6.04
N LEU A 110 -4.94 11.67 5.96
CA LEU A 110 -3.80 12.31 5.31
C LEU A 110 -4.00 12.45 3.80
N ALA A 111 -4.59 11.44 3.14
CA ALA A 111 -4.94 11.50 1.73
C ALA A 111 -5.89 12.67 1.42
N ALA A 112 -6.92 12.86 2.25
CA ALA A 112 -7.86 13.99 2.09
C ALA A 112 -7.18 15.35 2.25
N GLN A 113 -6.08 15.45 3.01
CA GLN A 113 -5.31 16.68 3.19
C GLN A 113 -4.24 16.91 2.12
N ARG A 114 -3.63 15.83 1.60
CA ARG A 114 -2.37 15.90 0.87
C ARG A 114 -2.46 15.48 -0.60
N ALA A 115 -3.55 14.79 -1.00
CA ALA A 115 -3.71 14.28 -2.35
C ALA A 115 -3.59 15.40 -3.39
N ASN A 116 -2.60 15.29 -4.27
CA ASN A 116 -2.41 16.16 -5.43
C ASN A 116 -3.28 15.72 -6.63
N ASN A 117 -3.20 16.41 -7.76
CA ASN A 117 -4.02 16.09 -8.93
C ASN A 117 -3.71 14.69 -9.50
N LEU A 118 -2.48 14.22 -9.44
CA LEU A 118 -2.10 12.89 -9.91
C LEU A 118 -2.70 11.81 -9.00
N ASP A 119 -2.64 12.02 -7.68
CA ASP A 119 -3.24 11.10 -6.71
C ASP A 119 -4.75 11.03 -6.88
N ARG A 120 -5.41 12.16 -7.07
CA ARG A 120 -6.86 12.23 -7.36
C ARG A 120 -7.22 11.45 -8.63
N HIS A 121 -6.39 11.55 -9.67
CA HIS A 121 -6.57 10.77 -10.90
C HIS A 121 -6.41 9.27 -10.63
N ARG A 122 -5.36 8.85 -9.90
CA ARG A 122 -5.12 7.45 -9.51
C ARG A 122 -6.25 6.89 -8.65
N LEU A 123 -6.70 7.64 -7.65
CA LEU A 123 -7.83 7.29 -6.80
C LEU A 123 -9.12 7.10 -7.62
N THR A 124 -9.38 8.01 -8.57
CA THR A 124 -10.55 7.90 -9.46
C THR A 124 -10.47 6.66 -10.34
N LYS A 125 -9.28 6.36 -10.89
CA LYS A 125 -9.07 5.14 -11.70
C LYS A 125 -9.28 3.88 -10.87
N ALA A 126 -8.71 3.83 -9.66
CA ALA A 126 -8.85 2.69 -8.76
C ALA A 126 -10.30 2.50 -8.30
N PHE A 127 -11.02 3.59 -7.98
CA PHE A 127 -12.42 3.53 -7.59
C PHE A 127 -13.33 3.05 -8.74
N ARG A 128 -13.10 3.52 -9.98
CA ARG A 128 -13.84 3.02 -11.16
C ARG A 128 -13.58 1.53 -11.40
N ALA A 129 -12.33 1.09 -11.31
CA ALA A 129 -12.00 -0.34 -11.43
C ALA A 129 -12.74 -1.18 -10.39
N LEU A 130 -12.92 -0.64 -9.16
CA LEU A 130 -13.70 -1.29 -8.12
C LEU A 130 -15.21 -1.34 -8.46
N GLU A 131 -15.78 -0.26 -9.03
CA GLU A 131 -17.20 -0.23 -9.45
C GLU A 131 -17.49 -1.15 -10.63
N ASP A 132 -16.56 -1.23 -11.60
CA ASP A 132 -16.74 -1.96 -12.86
C ASP A 132 -16.45 -3.47 -12.74
N THR A 133 -15.84 -3.91 -11.64
CA THR A 133 -15.48 -5.32 -11.43
C THR A 133 -16.56 -6.04 -10.65
N ASP A 134 -16.90 -7.27 -11.09
CA ASP A 134 -17.73 -8.15 -10.26
C ASP A 134 -16.96 -8.51 -8.97
N PRO A 135 -17.45 -8.06 -7.81
CA PRO A 135 -16.75 -8.28 -6.55
C PRO A 135 -16.60 -9.76 -6.17
N LEU A 136 -17.39 -10.67 -6.77
CA LEU A 136 -17.30 -12.11 -6.52
C LEU A 136 -16.13 -12.76 -7.27
N SER A 137 -15.67 -12.12 -8.35
CA SER A 137 -14.62 -12.68 -9.21
C SER A 137 -13.21 -12.28 -8.79
N ASN A 138 -13.03 -11.12 -8.16
CA ASN A 138 -11.69 -10.58 -7.92
C ASN A 138 -11.65 -9.55 -6.77
N ALA A 139 -10.82 -9.80 -5.77
CA ALA A 139 -10.58 -8.87 -4.65
C ALA A 139 -9.53 -7.78 -4.94
N ARG A 140 -8.82 -7.86 -6.07
CA ARG A 140 -7.72 -6.94 -6.40
C ARG A 140 -8.16 -5.48 -6.56
N PRO A 141 -9.29 -5.16 -7.21
CA PRO A 141 -9.74 -3.76 -7.31
C PRO A 141 -10.05 -3.14 -5.95
N ASP A 142 -10.60 -3.90 -5.02
CA ASP A 142 -10.85 -3.47 -3.65
C ASP A 142 -9.52 -3.14 -2.94
N HIS A 143 -8.57 -4.09 -2.98
CA HIS A 143 -7.22 -3.87 -2.46
C HIS A 143 -6.51 -2.69 -3.15
N GLY A 144 -6.64 -2.56 -4.47
CA GLY A 144 -6.04 -1.47 -5.25
C GLY A 144 -6.59 -0.09 -4.86
N PHE A 145 -7.87 0.00 -4.54
CA PHE A 145 -8.47 1.23 -4.05
C PHE A 145 -7.90 1.64 -2.68
N HIS A 146 -7.82 0.71 -1.73
CA HIS A 146 -7.20 0.98 -0.43
C HIS A 146 -5.73 1.37 -0.56
N LEU A 147 -4.97 0.70 -1.43
CA LEU A 147 -3.56 1.04 -1.68
C LEU A 147 -3.40 2.45 -2.25
N ALA A 148 -4.25 2.85 -3.20
CA ALA A 148 -4.22 4.20 -3.77
C ALA A 148 -4.48 5.29 -2.71
N ILE A 149 -5.34 5.02 -1.71
CA ILE A 149 -5.55 5.91 -0.55
C ILE A 149 -4.28 6.02 0.29
N VAL A 150 -3.64 4.89 0.57
CA VAL A 150 -2.40 4.84 1.35
C VAL A 150 -1.29 5.64 0.67
N GLU A 151 -1.10 5.47 -0.63
CA GLU A 151 -0.11 6.22 -1.42
C GLU A 151 -0.40 7.73 -1.42
N ALA A 152 -1.68 8.11 -1.57
CA ALA A 152 -2.12 9.51 -1.54
C ALA A 152 -1.95 10.19 -0.17
N SER A 153 -1.65 9.43 0.90
CA SER A 153 -1.34 9.98 2.22
C SER A 153 -0.05 10.79 2.25
N HIS A 154 0.86 10.58 1.29
CA HIS A 154 2.21 11.15 1.26
C HIS A 154 2.93 11.04 2.62
N ASN A 155 2.68 9.93 3.34
CA ASN A 155 3.41 9.59 4.55
C ASN A 155 4.26 8.33 4.28
N PRO A 156 5.57 8.49 3.98
CA PRO A 156 6.41 7.35 3.58
C PRO A 156 6.50 6.27 4.64
N ILE A 157 6.42 6.62 5.92
CA ILE A 157 6.44 5.63 7.01
C ILE A 157 5.14 4.82 7.03
N LEU A 158 3.99 5.49 6.89
CA LEU A 158 2.69 4.81 6.83
C LEU A 158 2.59 3.92 5.58
N VAL A 159 3.01 4.44 4.42
CA VAL A 159 3.10 3.67 3.17
C VAL A 159 4.00 2.45 3.35
N HIS A 160 5.16 2.62 4.01
CA HIS A 160 6.09 1.51 4.28
C HIS A 160 5.44 0.43 5.17
N ILE A 161 4.84 0.82 6.29
CA ILE A 161 4.20 -0.12 7.22
C ILE A 161 3.08 -0.89 6.50
N LEU A 162 2.20 -0.19 5.78
CA LEU A 162 1.07 -0.82 5.09
C LEU A 162 1.52 -1.67 3.90
N ASN A 163 2.59 -1.28 3.19
CA ASN A 163 3.19 -2.13 2.16
C ASN A 163 3.87 -3.38 2.74
N GLY A 164 4.49 -3.28 3.92
CA GLY A 164 5.01 -4.45 4.64
C GLY A 164 3.91 -5.44 5.03
N LEU A 165 2.68 -4.95 5.18
CA LEU A 165 1.48 -5.77 5.41
C LEU A 165 0.69 -6.07 4.13
N LYS A 166 1.15 -5.60 2.95
CA LYS A 166 0.41 -5.61 1.67
C LYS A 166 -0.24 -6.96 1.39
N ASN A 167 0.52 -8.02 1.54
CA ASN A 167 0.05 -9.35 1.23
C ASN A 167 -0.97 -9.84 2.27
N MET A 168 -0.73 -9.59 3.55
CA MET A 168 -1.70 -9.87 4.60
C MET A 168 -2.97 -9.04 4.42
N MET A 169 -2.84 -7.79 3.95
CA MET A 169 -3.99 -6.95 3.59
C MET A 169 -4.78 -7.54 2.42
N LEU A 170 -4.12 -7.99 1.36
CA LEU A 170 -4.78 -8.65 0.23
C LEU A 170 -5.55 -9.89 0.69
N LEU A 171 -4.98 -10.70 1.58
CA LEU A 171 -5.65 -11.87 2.16
C LEU A 171 -6.88 -11.49 2.98
N THR A 172 -6.80 -10.43 3.81
CA THR A 172 -7.97 -9.98 4.58
C THR A 172 -9.05 -9.42 3.68
N VAL A 173 -8.69 -8.73 2.59
CA VAL A 173 -9.64 -8.26 1.58
C VAL A 173 -10.26 -9.45 0.86
N GLN A 174 -9.46 -10.44 0.45
CA GLN A 174 -9.96 -11.66 -0.19
C GLN A 174 -10.95 -12.41 0.72
N ALA A 175 -10.61 -12.60 1.99
CA ALA A 175 -11.51 -13.21 2.97
C ALA A 175 -12.80 -12.41 3.12
N SER A 176 -12.71 -11.08 3.18
CA SER A 176 -13.88 -10.19 3.29
C SER A 176 -14.76 -10.30 2.05
N VAL A 177 -14.18 -10.23 0.86
CA VAL A 177 -14.88 -10.36 -0.42
C VAL A 177 -15.58 -11.71 -0.52
N SER A 178 -14.88 -12.80 -0.23
CA SER A 178 -15.42 -14.16 -0.34
C SER A 178 -16.57 -14.43 0.64
N ASN A 179 -16.53 -13.86 1.83
CA ASN A 179 -17.55 -14.10 2.85
C ASN A 179 -18.72 -13.11 2.81
N LEU A 180 -18.47 -11.84 2.48
CA LEU A 180 -19.50 -10.79 2.57
C LEU A 180 -20.18 -10.49 1.23
N ASN A 181 -19.46 -10.53 0.11
CA ASN A 181 -20.02 -10.16 -1.19
C ASN A 181 -21.10 -11.09 -1.72
N PRO A 182 -21.14 -12.42 -1.41
CA PRO A 182 -22.28 -13.26 -1.77
C PRO A 182 -23.62 -12.77 -1.18
N ARG A 183 -23.56 -12.00 -0.09
CA ARG A 183 -24.72 -11.38 0.55
C ARG A 183 -24.96 -9.98 -0.04
N GLU A 184 -25.98 -9.83 -0.84
CA GLU A 184 -26.24 -8.61 -1.62
C GLU A 184 -26.37 -7.34 -0.77
N ASP A 185 -26.98 -7.44 0.41
CA ASP A 185 -27.13 -6.35 1.36
C ASP A 185 -25.76 -5.87 1.91
N MET A 186 -24.87 -6.82 2.23
CA MET A 186 -23.51 -6.54 2.70
C MET A 186 -22.67 -5.92 1.59
N ARG A 187 -22.70 -6.50 0.39
CA ARG A 187 -22.04 -5.96 -0.81
C ARG A 187 -22.45 -4.52 -1.09
N ARG A 188 -23.76 -4.24 -1.11
CA ARG A 188 -24.27 -2.88 -1.31
C ARG A 188 -23.81 -1.92 -0.22
N LYS A 189 -23.72 -2.38 1.03
CA LYS A 189 -23.25 -1.55 2.14
C LYS A 189 -21.75 -1.27 2.02
N ILE A 190 -20.91 -2.26 1.71
CA ILE A 190 -19.48 -2.12 1.47
C ILE A 190 -19.23 -1.13 0.34
N MET A 191 -19.87 -1.30 -0.82
CA MET A 191 -19.70 -0.40 -1.96
C MET A 191 -20.14 1.03 -1.64
N ARG A 192 -21.22 1.20 -0.87
CA ARG A 192 -21.63 2.53 -0.40
C ARG A 192 -20.58 3.19 0.48
N GLN A 193 -19.93 2.43 1.35
CA GLN A 193 -18.85 2.95 2.21
C GLN A 193 -17.62 3.34 1.40
N HIS A 194 -17.21 2.53 0.40
CA HIS A 194 -16.13 2.88 -0.52
C HIS A 194 -16.43 4.18 -1.28
N ARG A 195 -17.65 4.34 -1.80
CA ARG A 195 -18.07 5.58 -2.49
C ARG A 195 -18.01 6.78 -1.56
N GLN A 196 -18.54 6.68 -0.35
CA GLN A 196 -18.49 7.75 0.64
C GLN A 196 -17.06 8.12 1.02
N LEU A 197 -16.17 7.13 1.14
CA LEU A 197 -14.76 7.34 1.43
C LEU A 197 -14.06 8.08 0.28
N TYR A 198 -14.27 7.63 -0.96
CA TYR A 198 -13.78 8.30 -2.16
C TYR A 198 -14.25 9.75 -2.21
N GLU A 199 -15.54 10.00 -2.05
CA GLU A 199 -16.13 11.36 -2.07
C GLU A 199 -15.54 12.26 -0.97
N ALA A 200 -15.35 11.72 0.25
CA ALA A 200 -14.77 12.47 1.36
C ALA A 200 -13.32 12.89 1.07
N ILE A 201 -12.50 12.01 0.48
CA ILE A 201 -11.13 12.32 0.08
C ILE A 201 -11.12 13.36 -1.04
N MET A 202 -11.93 13.17 -2.07
CA MET A 202 -12.02 14.09 -3.21
C MET A 202 -12.53 15.47 -2.81
N ALA A 203 -13.39 15.56 -1.79
CA ALA A 203 -13.88 16.81 -1.22
C ALA A 203 -12.94 17.42 -0.16
N SER A 204 -11.75 16.85 0.07
CA SER A 204 -10.78 17.31 1.07
C SER A 204 -11.39 17.43 2.48
N LYS A 205 -12.12 16.39 2.92
CA LYS A 205 -12.77 16.31 4.25
C LYS A 205 -12.06 15.28 5.15
N PRO A 206 -10.92 15.61 5.77
CA PRO A 206 -10.05 14.63 6.42
C PRO A 206 -10.70 13.88 7.57
N ASP A 207 -11.42 14.56 8.47
CA ASP A 207 -12.07 13.88 9.61
C ASP A 207 -13.21 12.96 9.16
N GLN A 208 -13.92 13.34 8.10
CA GLN A 208 -14.96 12.51 7.51
C GLN A 208 -14.35 11.27 6.83
N ALA A 209 -13.28 11.44 6.06
CA ALA A 209 -12.56 10.34 5.42
C ALA A 209 -12.05 9.33 6.46
N ARG A 210 -11.42 9.80 7.54
CA ARG A 210 -10.99 8.95 8.67
C ARG A 210 -12.14 8.14 9.24
N LYS A 211 -13.24 8.81 9.60
CA LYS A 211 -14.40 8.15 10.23
C LYS A 211 -15.00 7.08 9.33
N ILE A 212 -15.10 7.36 8.02
CA ILE A 212 -15.66 6.41 7.05
C ILE A 212 -14.72 5.21 6.86
N ALA A 213 -13.40 5.43 6.71
CA ALA A 213 -12.43 4.36 6.57
C ALA A 213 -12.42 3.42 7.78
N MET A 214 -12.37 3.98 8.98
CA MET A 214 -12.46 3.20 10.22
C MET A 214 -13.79 2.43 10.32
N ALA A 215 -14.92 3.09 10.05
CA ALA A 215 -16.23 2.46 10.09
C ALA A 215 -16.37 1.33 9.08
N HIS A 216 -15.74 1.45 7.90
CA HIS A 216 -15.70 0.43 6.87
C HIS A 216 -14.99 -0.84 7.37
N VAL A 217 -13.74 -0.72 7.81
CA VAL A 217 -12.95 -1.88 8.30
C VAL A 217 -13.58 -2.48 9.56
N CYS A 218 -14.08 -1.65 10.48
CA CYS A 218 -14.81 -2.08 11.67
C CYS A 218 -16.08 -2.88 11.30
N PHE A 219 -16.83 -2.44 10.28
CA PHE A 219 -18.01 -3.14 9.80
C PHE A 219 -17.65 -4.53 9.27
N VAL A 220 -16.63 -4.63 8.41
CA VAL A 220 -16.12 -5.91 7.89
C VAL A 220 -15.75 -6.84 9.03
N ARG A 221 -14.91 -6.36 9.98
CA ARG A 221 -14.45 -7.14 11.12
C ARG A 221 -15.60 -7.67 11.99
N LYS A 222 -16.57 -6.79 12.33
CA LYS A 222 -17.71 -7.18 13.16
C LYS A 222 -18.60 -8.19 12.47
N THR A 223 -18.92 -7.96 11.21
CA THR A 223 -19.81 -8.84 10.44
C THR A 223 -19.22 -10.23 10.31
N MET A 224 -17.93 -10.34 9.95
CA MET A 224 -17.26 -11.65 9.88
C MET A 224 -17.25 -12.36 11.24
N LYS A 225 -16.99 -11.63 12.32
CA LYS A 225 -16.98 -12.18 13.68
C LYS A 225 -18.36 -12.66 14.13
N ASP A 226 -19.42 -11.97 13.72
CA ASP A 226 -20.79 -12.36 14.05
C ASP A 226 -21.22 -13.57 13.23
N MET A 227 -20.86 -13.66 11.95
CA MET A 227 -21.07 -14.85 11.11
C MET A 227 -20.39 -16.10 11.69
N GLU A 228 -19.14 -15.98 12.17
CA GLU A 228 -18.42 -17.11 12.79
C GLU A 228 -19.11 -17.57 14.08
N LYS A 229 -19.68 -16.66 14.87
CA LYS A 229 -20.44 -17.02 16.09
C LYS A 229 -21.77 -17.71 15.76
N GLU A 230 -22.39 -17.36 14.65
CA GLU A 230 -23.64 -17.98 14.17
C GLU A 230 -23.41 -19.36 13.55
N GLY A 231 -22.15 -19.80 13.47
CA GLY A 231 -21.77 -21.13 12.96
C GLY A 231 -21.54 -21.17 11.45
N ASP A 232 -21.48 -20.01 10.78
CA ASP A 232 -21.07 -19.95 9.39
C ASP A 232 -19.59 -20.36 9.26
N GLU A 233 -19.30 -21.34 8.40
CA GLU A 233 -17.92 -21.63 8.01
C GLU A 233 -17.39 -20.47 7.15
N LEU A 234 -16.57 -19.62 7.76
CA LEU A 234 -15.88 -18.59 7.01
C LEU A 234 -14.84 -19.22 6.10
N LEU A 235 -14.88 -18.86 4.83
CA LEU A 235 -13.79 -19.14 3.90
C LEU A 235 -12.54 -18.43 4.44
N ARG A 236 -11.71 -19.20 5.08
CA ARG A 236 -10.37 -18.79 5.51
C ARG A 236 -9.47 -18.98 4.31
N ILE A 237 -8.51 -18.14 4.23
CA ILE A 237 -7.51 -17.98 3.19
C ILE A 237 -7.13 -19.28 2.48
N PRO A 238 -6.92 -19.20 1.15
CA PRO A 238 -6.42 -20.33 0.35
C PRO A 238 -5.18 -20.96 0.96
N ALA A 239 -5.01 -22.25 0.79
CA ALA A 239 -3.79 -22.95 1.15
C ALA A 239 -2.55 -22.31 0.46
N PRO A 240 -1.33 -22.49 1.00
CA PRO A 240 -0.11 -21.88 0.44
C PRO A 240 0.08 -22.07 -1.07
N ASP A 241 -0.39 -23.19 -1.61
CA ASP A 241 -0.29 -23.52 -3.04
C ASP A 241 -1.21 -22.65 -3.91
N ASP A 242 -2.44 -22.37 -3.46
CA ASP A 242 -3.36 -21.45 -4.15
C ASP A 242 -2.91 -19.99 -4.07
N LEU A 243 -2.18 -19.67 -3.01
CA LEU A 243 -1.54 -18.36 -2.81
C LEU A 243 -0.43 -18.09 -3.81
N GLN A 244 0.38 -19.09 -4.14
CA GLN A 244 1.45 -18.98 -5.12
C GLN A 244 0.89 -18.68 -6.52
N GLU A 245 -0.25 -19.27 -6.89
CA GLU A 245 -0.94 -18.96 -8.15
C GLU A 245 -1.51 -17.54 -8.17
N LEU A 246 -2.12 -17.09 -7.08
CA LEU A 246 -2.63 -15.72 -6.93
C LEU A 246 -1.52 -14.67 -7.04
N LEU A 247 -0.32 -14.98 -6.55
CA LEU A 247 0.84 -14.09 -6.56
C LEU A 247 1.57 -14.11 -7.90
N ASN A 248 1.74 -15.28 -8.52
CA ASN A 248 2.40 -15.44 -9.81
C ASN A 248 1.60 -14.79 -10.94
N ALA A 249 0.29 -14.75 -10.85
CA ALA A 249 -0.55 -14.00 -11.77
C ALA A 249 -0.40 -12.46 -11.66
N THR A 250 0.45 -11.95 -10.73
CA THR A 250 0.73 -10.50 -10.57
C THR A 250 2.02 -10.05 -11.24
N SER A 251 2.83 -10.97 -11.79
CA SER A 251 4.15 -10.65 -12.38
C SER A 251 4.12 -10.43 -13.90
N ASP A 252 2.99 -10.58 -14.57
CA ASP A 252 2.87 -10.53 -16.04
C ASP A 252 2.16 -9.28 -16.59
N ASP A 253 2.11 -8.14 -15.83
CA ASP A 253 1.65 -6.84 -16.36
C ASP A 253 2.63 -5.69 -16.06
#